data_1d7675387d5e8c2aaccd17c94d9476fb
#
_entry.id   1d7675387d5e8c2aaccd17c94d9476fb
#
_cell.length_a   1.000
_cell.length_b   1.000
_cell.length_c   1.000
_cell.angle_alpha   90.00
_cell.angle_beta   90.00
_cell.angle_gamma   90.00
#
_symmetry.space_group_name_H-M   'P 1'
#
loop_
_entity.id
_entity.type
_entity.pdbx_description
1 polymer ?
#
loop_
_entity_poly.entity_id
_entity_poly.type
_entity_poly.pdbx_seq_one_letter_code
_entity_poly.pdbx_strand_id
1 'polypeptide(L)'
;DLYSPKSHINLIVCGSIYSMMTKIFKDKKEPLYNRQSRFMTVRPFTPTVLKDILSEYNPGYTAEDLLALYAFTGGVAKYVQLLVDAGATTKTAMLDQIIKADSIFLGEGKAILIEEFGKDYGIYFSILSAIARGKTSRSEIENVVGKEIGGYLTKLEKEYEIISKKQPLFEKSSAKNVRYVIEDNFFTFWFRFIYKYSYMLEIENYGSVKMIIGRDYETFSGLMPVSYTHLTLPTKLEV
;
A
#
# COMPACT_ATOMS: atom_id res chain seq x y z
N ASP A 1 -18.29 35.92 1.65
CA ASP A 1 -18.89 34.70 2.16
C ASP A 1 -18.87 33.63 1.08
N LEU A 2 -18.01 32.62 1.25
CA LEU A 2 -17.80 31.50 0.29
C LEU A 2 -19.08 30.67 0.07
N TYR A 3 -20.04 30.75 0.98
CA TYR A 3 -21.30 30.02 0.92
C TYR A 3 -22.49 30.87 0.43
N SER A 4 -22.24 32.08 -0.05
CA SER A 4 -23.30 32.86 -0.65
C SER A 4 -23.82 32.20 -1.93
N PRO A 5 -25.14 32.07 -2.14
CA PRO A 5 -25.70 31.60 -3.41
C PRO A 5 -25.25 32.40 -4.64
N LYS A 6 -24.70 33.59 -4.43
CA LYS A 6 -24.15 34.48 -5.47
C LYS A 6 -22.64 34.32 -5.66
N SER A 7 -21.99 33.44 -4.89
CA SER A 7 -20.55 33.17 -5.05
C SER A 7 -20.32 32.29 -6.28
N HIS A 8 -19.44 32.74 -7.18
CA HIS A 8 -18.96 31.95 -8.32
C HIS A 8 -17.65 31.23 -8.05
N ILE A 9 -17.28 31.08 -6.75
CA ILE A 9 -16.02 30.45 -6.35
C ILE A 9 -16.24 28.95 -6.18
N ASN A 10 -15.44 28.16 -6.90
CA ASN A 10 -15.32 26.73 -6.68
C ASN A 10 -14.09 26.48 -5.79
N LEU A 11 -14.31 25.93 -4.57
CA LEU A 11 -13.25 25.59 -3.65
C LEU A 11 -13.00 24.08 -3.70
N ILE A 12 -11.77 23.69 -4.05
CA ILE A 12 -11.30 22.29 -4.01
C ILE A 12 -10.31 22.19 -2.86
N VAL A 13 -10.61 21.31 -1.90
CA VAL A 13 -9.71 20.98 -0.78
C VAL A 13 -9.20 19.57 -0.98
N CYS A 14 -7.90 19.39 -0.93
CA CYS A 14 -7.26 18.08 -1.03
C CYS A 14 -6.33 17.83 0.17
N GLY A 15 -6.17 16.58 0.53
CA GLY A 15 -5.28 16.16 1.61
C GLY A 15 -4.84 14.71 1.41
N SER A 16 -3.62 14.40 1.82
CA SER A 16 -3.02 13.07 1.74
C SER A 16 -3.30 12.23 3.00
N ILE A 17 -3.63 12.87 4.13
CA ILE A 17 -3.93 12.18 5.40
C ILE A 17 -5.40 11.81 5.40
N TYR A 18 -5.69 10.52 5.20
CA TYR A 18 -7.06 10.00 5.08
C TYR A 18 -7.88 10.21 6.34
N SER A 19 -7.33 9.89 7.51
CA SER A 19 -8.02 10.04 8.80
C SER A 19 -8.40 11.49 9.09
N MET A 20 -7.50 12.44 8.78
CA MET A 20 -7.76 13.87 8.96
C MET A 20 -8.87 14.37 8.04
N MET A 21 -8.83 14.02 6.75
CA MET A 21 -9.87 14.41 5.78
C MET A 21 -11.23 13.83 6.14
N THR A 22 -11.25 12.57 6.57
CA THR A 22 -12.46 11.91 7.05
C THR A 22 -13.00 12.59 8.31
N LYS A 23 -12.14 12.92 9.26
CA LYS A 23 -12.54 13.64 10.47
C LYS A 23 -13.17 14.99 10.12
N ILE A 24 -12.46 15.84 9.38
CA ILE A 24 -12.92 17.22 9.06
C ILE A 24 -14.30 17.24 8.39
N PHE A 25 -14.56 16.31 7.46
CA PHE A 25 -15.77 16.35 6.63
C PHE A 25 -16.86 15.35 7.02
N LYS A 26 -16.54 14.27 7.73
CA LYS A 26 -17.48 13.19 8.07
C LYS A 26 -17.76 13.07 9.58
N ASP A 27 -16.99 13.70 10.46
CA ASP A 27 -17.30 13.74 11.89
C ASP A 27 -18.33 14.85 12.19
N LYS A 28 -19.45 14.45 12.82
CA LYS A 28 -20.54 15.36 13.20
C LYS A 28 -20.12 16.49 14.14
N LYS A 29 -18.99 16.37 14.83
CA LYS A 29 -18.47 17.37 15.76
C LYS A 29 -17.66 18.46 15.07
N GLU A 30 -17.27 18.25 13.83
CA GLU A 30 -16.40 19.18 13.11
C GLU A 30 -17.22 20.26 12.37
N PRO A 31 -16.72 21.51 12.31
CA PRO A 31 -17.42 22.64 11.70
C PRO A 31 -17.77 22.46 10.21
N LEU A 32 -16.98 21.66 9.49
CA LEU A 32 -17.17 21.39 8.06
C LEU A 32 -17.93 20.08 7.78
N TYR A 33 -18.50 19.47 8.82
CA TYR A 33 -19.30 18.26 8.65
C TYR A 33 -20.41 18.46 7.61
N ASN A 34 -20.41 17.57 6.61
CA ASN A 34 -21.41 17.52 5.53
C ASN A 34 -21.60 18.84 4.75
N ARG A 35 -20.57 19.70 4.73
CA ARG A 35 -20.59 20.96 3.97
C ARG A 35 -19.98 20.85 2.59
N GLN A 36 -19.38 19.71 2.25
CA GLN A 36 -18.89 19.44 0.91
C GLN A 36 -20.03 19.11 -0.05
N SER A 37 -20.01 19.69 -1.24
CA SER A 37 -20.93 19.32 -2.32
C SER A 37 -20.52 17.99 -2.98
N ARG A 38 -19.25 17.63 -2.94
CA ARG A 38 -18.71 16.38 -3.49
C ARG A 38 -17.48 15.93 -2.71
N PHE A 39 -17.41 14.64 -2.43
CA PHE A 39 -16.23 13.97 -1.88
C PHE A 39 -15.70 12.99 -2.92
N MET A 40 -14.40 13.08 -3.24
CA MET A 40 -13.77 12.22 -4.22
C MET A 40 -12.51 11.59 -3.60
N THR A 41 -12.44 10.27 -3.66
CA THR A 41 -11.24 9.52 -3.28
C THR A 41 -10.49 9.15 -4.55
N VAL A 42 -9.26 9.63 -4.68
CA VAL A 42 -8.34 9.21 -5.75
C VAL A 42 -7.79 7.84 -5.38
N ARG A 43 -8.03 6.85 -6.22
CA ARG A 43 -7.57 5.48 -5.98
C ARG A 43 -6.30 5.19 -6.79
N PRO A 44 -5.46 4.24 -6.31
CA PRO A 44 -4.34 3.74 -7.10
C PRO A 44 -4.78 3.21 -8.47
N PHE A 45 -3.86 3.21 -9.42
CA PHE A 45 -4.07 2.60 -10.73
C PHE A 45 -4.36 1.10 -10.60
N THR A 46 -5.33 0.64 -11.37
CA THR A 46 -5.60 -0.79 -11.48
C THR A 46 -4.50 -1.48 -12.29
N PRO A 47 -4.32 -2.80 -12.15
CA PRO A 47 -3.37 -3.54 -13.00
C PRO A 47 -3.62 -3.37 -14.51
N THR A 48 -4.87 -3.14 -14.94
CA THR A 48 -5.19 -2.83 -16.35
C THR A 48 -4.54 -1.54 -16.78
N VAL A 49 -4.66 -0.46 -15.99
CA VAL A 49 -4.02 0.82 -16.29
C VAL A 49 -2.49 0.70 -16.30
N LEU A 50 -1.93 -0.06 -15.34
CA LEU A 50 -0.48 -0.31 -15.30
C LEU A 50 0.01 -1.08 -16.54
N LYS A 51 -0.80 -2.01 -17.04
CA LYS A 51 -0.54 -2.72 -18.29
C LYS A 51 -0.50 -1.75 -19.47
N ASP A 52 -1.47 -0.84 -19.57
CA ASP A 52 -1.52 0.15 -20.65
C ASP A 52 -0.28 1.05 -20.60
N ILE A 53 0.11 1.53 -19.41
CA ILE A 53 1.32 2.32 -19.20
C ILE A 53 2.57 1.53 -19.65
N LEU A 54 2.75 0.29 -19.17
CA LEU A 54 3.91 -0.51 -19.58
C LEU A 54 3.92 -0.79 -21.07
N SER A 55 2.76 -1.02 -21.70
CA SER A 55 2.67 -1.24 -23.16
C SER A 55 3.15 -0.04 -23.95
N GLU A 56 2.95 1.18 -23.43
CA GLU A 56 3.39 2.42 -24.07
C GLU A 56 4.90 2.64 -23.90
N TYR A 57 5.42 2.47 -22.67
CA TYR A 57 6.81 2.82 -22.36
C TYR A 57 7.81 1.67 -22.55
N ASN A 58 7.35 0.43 -22.58
CA ASN A 58 8.13 -0.77 -22.83
C ASN A 58 7.27 -1.82 -23.54
N PRO A 59 7.08 -1.77 -24.85
CA PRO A 59 6.26 -2.74 -25.57
C PRO A 59 6.67 -4.20 -25.41
N GLY A 60 7.94 -4.43 -25.01
CA GLY A 60 8.50 -5.77 -24.74
C GLY A 60 8.39 -6.22 -23.29
N TYR A 61 7.62 -5.55 -22.44
CA TYR A 61 7.48 -5.92 -21.03
C TYR A 61 6.95 -7.36 -20.86
N THR A 62 7.36 -7.99 -19.77
CA THR A 62 6.90 -9.32 -19.39
C THR A 62 5.77 -9.27 -18.36
N ALA A 63 5.07 -10.38 -18.15
CA ALA A 63 4.09 -10.49 -17.07
C ALA A 63 4.74 -10.26 -15.69
N GLU A 64 6.01 -10.63 -15.55
CA GLU A 64 6.77 -10.41 -14.32
C GLU A 64 7.05 -8.92 -14.09
N ASP A 65 7.32 -8.14 -15.15
CA ASP A 65 7.53 -6.70 -15.05
C ASP A 65 6.23 -5.99 -14.61
N LEU A 66 5.09 -6.40 -15.16
CA LEU A 66 3.80 -5.85 -14.77
C LEU A 66 3.47 -6.20 -13.29
N LEU A 67 3.74 -7.44 -12.89
CA LEU A 67 3.57 -7.86 -11.50
C LEU A 67 4.49 -7.06 -10.57
N ALA A 68 5.75 -6.84 -10.98
CA ALA A 68 6.71 -6.06 -10.21
C ALA A 68 6.27 -4.59 -10.08
N LEU A 69 5.82 -3.97 -11.15
CA LEU A 69 5.31 -2.59 -11.10
C LEU A 69 4.15 -2.47 -10.10
N TYR A 70 3.19 -3.38 -10.18
CA TYR A 70 2.07 -3.40 -9.24
C TYR A 70 2.51 -3.70 -7.80
N ALA A 71 3.41 -4.65 -7.62
CA ALA A 71 3.93 -5.08 -6.33
C ALA A 71 4.71 -3.99 -5.60
N PHE A 72 5.54 -3.26 -6.33
CA PHE A 72 6.44 -2.26 -5.75
C PHE A 72 5.76 -0.90 -5.56
N THR A 73 4.76 -0.58 -6.37
CA THR A 73 4.11 0.74 -6.35
C THR A 73 2.71 0.75 -5.73
N GLY A 74 2.08 -0.42 -5.60
CA GLY A 74 0.65 -0.49 -5.24
C GLY A 74 -0.28 0.17 -6.27
N GLY A 75 0.25 0.58 -7.43
CA GLY A 75 -0.47 1.38 -8.42
C GLY A 75 -0.57 2.88 -8.06
N VAL A 76 0.15 3.34 -7.05
CA VAL A 76 0.18 4.77 -6.68
C VAL A 76 0.82 5.57 -7.81
N ALA A 77 0.06 6.52 -8.38
CA ALA A 77 0.44 7.26 -9.60
C ALA A 77 1.84 7.91 -9.48
N LYS A 78 2.16 8.52 -8.34
CA LYS A 78 3.48 9.11 -8.06
C LYS A 78 4.62 8.11 -8.23
N TYR A 79 4.47 6.90 -7.67
CA TYR A 79 5.52 5.89 -7.71
C TYR A 79 5.67 5.28 -9.10
N VAL A 80 4.55 5.07 -9.79
CA VAL A 80 4.53 4.61 -11.18
C VAL A 80 5.25 5.62 -12.08
N GLN A 81 4.89 6.89 -11.96
CA GLN A 81 5.51 7.98 -12.71
C GLN A 81 7.03 8.04 -12.49
N LEU A 82 7.49 7.99 -11.23
CA LEU A 82 8.91 8.03 -10.91
C LEU A 82 9.71 6.90 -11.53
N LEU A 83 9.15 5.70 -11.61
CA LEU A 83 9.81 4.56 -12.25
C LEU A 83 9.82 4.71 -13.77
N VAL A 84 8.70 5.12 -14.36
CA VAL A 84 8.57 5.31 -15.81
C VAL A 84 9.45 6.45 -16.31
N ASP A 85 9.47 7.60 -15.62
CA ASP A 85 10.31 8.76 -15.96
C ASP A 85 11.81 8.42 -15.88
N ALA A 86 12.18 7.47 -14.99
CA ALA A 86 13.54 6.94 -14.91
C ALA A 86 13.85 5.84 -15.95
N GLY A 87 12.91 5.49 -16.82
CA GLY A 87 13.06 4.36 -17.76
C GLY A 87 13.10 2.98 -17.08
N ALA A 88 12.72 2.90 -15.82
CA ALA A 88 12.74 1.66 -15.03
C ALA A 88 11.44 0.86 -15.25
N THR A 89 11.35 0.19 -16.40
CA THR A 89 10.16 -0.54 -16.85
C THR A 89 10.29 -2.06 -16.78
N THR A 90 11.43 -2.57 -16.32
CA THR A 90 11.64 -3.99 -16.02
C THR A 90 11.76 -4.20 -14.50
N LYS A 91 11.45 -5.40 -14.02
CA LYS A 91 11.57 -5.75 -12.60
C LYS A 91 12.94 -5.37 -12.02
N THR A 92 14.01 -5.71 -12.71
CA THR A 92 15.38 -5.41 -12.26
C THR A 92 15.64 -3.91 -12.23
N ALA A 93 15.29 -3.18 -13.30
CA ALA A 93 15.48 -1.74 -13.36
C ALA A 93 14.63 -1.00 -12.28
N MET A 94 13.39 -1.43 -12.03
CA MET A 94 12.55 -0.90 -10.96
C MET A 94 13.22 -1.10 -9.59
N LEU A 95 13.72 -2.31 -9.33
CA LEU A 95 14.40 -2.61 -8.08
C LEU A 95 15.67 -1.76 -7.91
N ASP A 96 16.41 -1.52 -8.99
CA ASP A 96 17.59 -0.67 -8.99
C ASP A 96 17.27 0.80 -8.70
N GLN A 97 16.13 1.30 -9.16
CA GLN A 97 15.67 2.65 -8.85
C GLN A 97 15.12 2.78 -7.42
N ILE A 98 14.48 1.74 -6.90
CA ILE A 98 13.91 1.75 -5.55
C ILE A 98 14.99 1.62 -4.48
N ILE A 99 15.93 0.69 -4.67
CA ILE A 99 16.97 0.36 -3.69
C ILE A 99 18.30 0.98 -4.12
N LYS A 100 18.43 2.29 -3.93
CA LYS A 100 19.66 3.06 -4.19
C LYS A 100 19.76 4.22 -3.22
N ALA A 101 20.92 4.87 -3.17
CA ALA A 101 21.11 6.11 -2.43
C ALA A 101 20.08 7.17 -2.84
N ASP A 102 19.63 7.96 -1.89
CA ASP A 102 18.70 9.08 -2.06
C ASP A 102 17.35 8.70 -2.72
N SER A 103 17.00 7.41 -2.75
CA SER A 103 15.71 6.98 -3.25
C SER A 103 14.59 7.40 -2.30
N ILE A 104 13.60 8.13 -2.83
CA ILE A 104 12.42 8.52 -2.05
C ILE A 104 11.66 7.32 -1.48
N PHE A 105 11.66 6.18 -2.18
CA PHE A 105 10.97 4.97 -1.74
C PHE A 105 11.45 4.46 -0.38
N LEU A 106 12.71 4.72 -0.01
CA LEU A 106 13.27 4.26 1.26
C LEU A 106 12.62 4.96 2.46
N GLY A 107 12.36 6.26 2.35
CA GLY A 107 11.78 7.07 3.42
C GLY A 107 10.27 7.24 3.37
N GLU A 108 9.65 7.07 2.21
CA GLU A 108 8.26 7.44 1.92
C GLU A 108 7.26 6.74 2.85
N GLY A 109 7.37 5.42 3.00
CA GLY A 109 6.44 4.67 3.87
C GLY A 109 6.49 5.12 5.32
N LYS A 110 7.68 5.49 5.82
CA LYS A 110 7.85 6.03 7.18
C LYS A 110 7.23 7.41 7.30
N ALA A 111 7.48 8.30 6.34
CA ALA A 111 6.99 9.67 6.37
C ALA A 111 5.46 9.73 6.40
N ILE A 112 4.79 9.04 5.45
CA ILE A 112 3.33 9.00 5.36
C ILE A 112 2.69 8.44 6.64
N LEU A 113 3.22 7.32 7.15
CA LEU A 113 2.59 6.64 8.27
C LEU A 113 2.87 7.28 9.63
N ILE A 114 3.97 8.03 9.79
CA ILE A 114 4.20 8.82 11.02
C ILE A 114 3.21 9.98 11.09
N GLU A 115 2.93 10.64 9.97
CA GLU A 115 1.91 11.69 9.91
C GLU A 115 0.52 11.15 10.27
N GLU A 116 0.18 9.94 9.80
CA GLU A 116 -1.11 9.31 10.06
C GLU A 116 -1.24 8.81 11.52
N PHE A 117 -0.21 8.15 12.06
CA PHE A 117 -0.28 7.48 13.37
C PHE A 117 0.15 8.35 14.56
N GLY A 118 0.85 9.45 14.32
CA GLY A 118 1.37 10.32 15.37
C GLY A 118 2.31 9.59 16.32
N LYS A 119 2.16 9.83 17.63
CA LYS A 119 3.09 9.32 18.67
C LYS A 119 3.12 7.79 18.80
N ASP A 120 2.05 7.11 18.43
CA ASP A 120 1.90 5.65 18.59
C ASP A 120 2.45 4.86 17.39
N TYR A 121 3.12 5.52 16.43
CA TYR A 121 3.59 4.89 15.18
C TYR A 121 4.41 3.61 15.39
N GLY A 122 5.22 3.52 16.44
CA GLY A 122 6.07 2.36 16.69
C GLY A 122 5.31 1.04 16.85
N ILE A 123 4.12 1.09 17.49
CA ILE A 123 3.27 -0.10 17.67
C ILE A 123 2.61 -0.48 16.35
N TYR A 124 2.06 0.50 15.63
CA TYR A 124 1.48 0.28 14.31
C TYR A 124 2.49 -0.30 13.33
N PHE A 125 3.72 0.20 13.33
CA PHE A 125 4.81 -0.32 12.50
C PHE A 125 5.15 -1.77 12.84
N SER A 126 5.18 -2.13 14.13
CA SER A 126 5.41 -3.51 14.56
C SER A 126 4.30 -4.45 14.08
N ILE A 127 3.03 -4.01 14.16
CA ILE A 127 1.87 -4.76 13.66
C ILE A 127 1.96 -4.94 12.15
N LEU A 128 2.15 -3.86 11.38
CA LEU A 128 2.21 -3.89 9.93
C LEU A 128 3.41 -4.70 9.42
N SER A 129 4.57 -4.59 10.10
CA SER A 129 5.73 -5.41 9.82
C SER A 129 5.47 -6.91 10.05
N ALA A 130 4.73 -7.28 11.11
CA ALA A 130 4.35 -8.67 11.35
C ALA A 130 3.42 -9.20 10.24
N ILE A 131 2.40 -8.42 9.86
CA ILE A 131 1.46 -8.79 8.78
C ILE A 131 2.21 -8.95 7.45
N ALA A 132 3.06 -8.00 7.07
CA ALA A 132 3.84 -8.04 5.83
C ALA A 132 4.78 -9.26 5.75
N ARG A 133 5.16 -9.83 6.88
CA ARG A 133 5.96 -11.05 6.98
C ARG A 133 5.13 -12.34 7.08
N GLY A 134 3.81 -12.25 6.89
CA GLY A 134 2.91 -13.40 6.86
C GLY A 134 2.33 -13.81 8.22
N LYS A 135 2.52 -13.01 9.29
CA LYS A 135 1.85 -13.20 10.58
C LYS A 135 0.49 -12.51 10.51
N THR A 136 -0.54 -13.24 10.10
CA THR A 136 -1.83 -12.65 9.71
C THR A 136 -2.96 -12.88 10.70
N SER A 137 -2.82 -13.82 11.64
CA SER A 137 -3.79 -13.99 12.72
C SER A 137 -3.47 -13.06 13.90
N ARG A 138 -4.50 -12.68 14.66
CA ARG A 138 -4.32 -11.81 15.83
C ARG A 138 -3.29 -12.36 16.81
N SER A 139 -3.36 -13.65 17.13
CA SER A 139 -2.45 -14.30 18.08
C SER A 139 -0.99 -14.30 17.60
N GLU A 140 -0.76 -14.53 16.30
CA GLU A 140 0.61 -14.46 15.74
C GLU A 140 1.18 -13.04 15.81
N ILE A 141 0.34 -12.02 15.55
CA ILE A 141 0.76 -10.62 15.64
C ILE A 141 1.04 -10.23 17.09
N GLU A 142 0.14 -10.58 18.03
CA GLU A 142 0.32 -10.34 19.47
C GLU A 142 1.61 -10.97 20.01
N ASN A 143 1.94 -12.19 19.57
CA ASN A 143 3.19 -12.85 19.93
C ASN A 143 4.43 -12.09 19.45
N VAL A 144 4.38 -11.45 18.27
CA VAL A 144 5.49 -10.65 17.76
C VAL A 144 5.58 -9.30 18.44
N VAL A 145 4.45 -8.67 18.72
CA VAL A 145 4.38 -7.31 19.31
C VAL A 145 4.58 -7.35 20.83
N GLY A 146 4.30 -8.49 21.46
CA GLY A 146 4.48 -8.69 22.91
C GLY A 146 3.39 -8.03 23.77
N LYS A 147 2.26 -7.65 23.19
CA LYS A 147 1.13 -7.05 23.91
C LYS A 147 -0.20 -7.24 23.20
N GLU A 148 -1.30 -6.94 23.89
CA GLU A 148 -2.63 -6.93 23.32
C GLU A 148 -2.79 -5.80 22.30
N ILE A 149 -3.31 -6.13 21.09
CA ILE A 149 -3.38 -5.21 19.96
C ILE A 149 -4.79 -4.98 19.43
N GLY A 150 -5.82 -5.50 20.08
CA GLY A 150 -7.20 -5.44 19.58
C GLY A 150 -7.67 -4.04 19.19
N GLY A 151 -7.38 -3.04 20.03
CA GLY A 151 -7.69 -1.62 19.73
C GLY A 151 -6.92 -1.07 18.54
N TYR A 152 -5.64 -1.41 18.41
CA TYR A 152 -4.78 -0.98 17.30
C TYR A 152 -5.24 -1.58 15.96
N LEU A 153 -5.61 -2.87 15.95
CA LEU A 153 -6.16 -3.52 14.74
C LEU A 153 -7.47 -2.88 14.31
N THR A 154 -8.33 -2.51 15.27
CA THR A 154 -9.60 -1.83 14.97
C THR A 154 -9.36 -0.45 14.34
N LYS A 155 -8.38 0.31 14.83
CA LYS A 155 -8.03 1.60 14.24
C LYS A 155 -7.41 1.46 12.86
N LEU A 156 -6.46 0.52 12.68
CA LEU A 156 -5.86 0.24 11.37
C LEU A 156 -6.90 -0.15 10.32
N GLU A 157 -7.95 -0.88 10.72
CA GLU A 157 -9.03 -1.31 9.83
C GLU A 157 -10.05 -0.21 9.55
N LYS A 158 -10.52 0.52 10.59
CA LYS A 158 -11.70 1.39 10.49
C LYS A 158 -11.38 2.87 10.38
N GLU A 159 -10.30 3.32 11.01
CA GLU A 159 -9.93 4.75 11.02
C GLU A 159 -8.92 5.07 9.93
N TYR A 160 -7.91 4.21 9.77
CA TYR A 160 -6.83 4.41 8.80
C TYR A 160 -7.04 3.68 7.46
N GLU A 161 -7.93 2.69 7.42
CA GLU A 161 -8.21 1.85 6.24
C GLU A 161 -6.96 1.22 5.59
N ILE A 162 -5.93 0.92 6.42
CA ILE A 162 -4.65 0.36 5.94
C ILE A 162 -4.70 -1.16 5.86
N ILE A 163 -5.47 -1.81 6.75
CA ILE A 163 -5.64 -3.26 6.76
C ILE A 163 -7.10 -3.65 6.58
N SER A 164 -7.32 -4.87 6.09
CA SER A 164 -8.65 -5.48 6.09
C SER A 164 -8.62 -6.85 6.75
N LYS A 165 -9.82 -7.32 7.11
CA LYS A 165 -10.06 -8.69 7.56
C LYS A 165 -10.49 -9.56 6.39
N LYS A 166 -9.80 -10.66 6.18
CA LYS A 166 -10.20 -11.72 5.26
C LYS A 166 -10.66 -12.93 6.07
N GLN A 167 -11.74 -13.54 5.64
CA GLN A 167 -12.28 -14.77 6.22
C GLN A 167 -12.54 -15.78 5.11
N PRO A 168 -12.35 -17.08 5.35
CA PRO A 168 -12.74 -18.11 4.39
C PRO A 168 -14.25 -18.04 4.11
N LEU A 169 -14.63 -18.11 2.83
CA LEU A 169 -16.01 -17.94 2.35
C LEU A 169 -17.01 -18.98 2.89
N PHE A 170 -16.53 -20.17 3.29
CA PHE A 170 -17.39 -21.31 3.64
C PHE A 170 -17.25 -21.77 5.10
N GLU A 171 -16.45 -21.07 5.92
CA GLU A 171 -16.32 -21.42 7.32
C GLU A 171 -17.20 -20.54 8.20
N LYS A 172 -17.72 -21.13 9.31
CA LYS A 172 -18.40 -20.35 10.35
C LYS A 172 -17.48 -19.25 10.84
N SER A 173 -17.98 -18.02 10.88
CA SER A 173 -17.25 -16.85 11.37
C SER A 173 -16.76 -17.13 12.81
N SER A 174 -15.50 -17.51 12.93
CA SER A 174 -14.82 -17.62 14.22
C SER A 174 -13.63 -16.66 14.24
N ALA A 175 -13.34 -16.10 15.41
CA ALA A 175 -12.20 -15.20 15.59
C ALA A 175 -10.85 -15.86 15.22
N LYS A 176 -10.77 -17.19 15.24
CA LYS A 176 -9.57 -17.96 14.88
C LYS A 176 -9.26 -17.96 13.38
N ASN A 177 -10.29 -17.77 12.52
CA ASN A 177 -10.16 -17.86 11.06
C ASN A 177 -9.99 -16.50 10.41
N VAL A 178 -10.01 -15.41 11.18
CA VAL A 178 -9.75 -14.07 10.68
C VAL A 178 -8.27 -13.90 10.35
N ARG A 179 -8.00 -13.37 9.15
CA ARG A 179 -6.65 -12.98 8.71
C ARG A 179 -6.63 -11.50 8.40
N TYR A 180 -5.61 -10.82 8.89
CA TYR A 180 -5.37 -9.41 8.61
C TYR A 180 -4.42 -9.29 7.43
N VAL A 181 -4.74 -8.43 6.47
CA VAL A 181 -3.91 -8.14 5.29
C VAL A 181 -3.77 -6.64 5.13
N ILE A 182 -2.59 -6.22 4.67
CA ILE A 182 -2.37 -4.83 4.28
C ILE A 182 -2.98 -4.66 2.89
N GLU A 183 -3.83 -3.64 2.71
CA GLU A 183 -4.53 -3.41 1.44
C GLU A 183 -3.61 -2.82 0.37
N ASP A 184 -2.62 -2.03 0.77
CA ASP A 184 -1.68 -1.39 -0.13
C ASP A 184 -0.43 -2.27 -0.35
N ASN A 185 -0.17 -2.63 -1.62
CA ASN A 185 0.98 -3.45 -1.99
C ASN A 185 2.31 -2.72 -1.75
N PHE A 186 2.37 -1.39 -1.96
CA PHE A 186 3.56 -0.62 -1.65
C PHE A 186 3.93 -0.73 -0.17
N PHE A 187 2.96 -0.58 0.75
CA PHE A 187 3.22 -0.76 2.17
C PHE A 187 3.59 -2.20 2.51
N THR A 188 2.99 -3.19 1.87
CA THR A 188 3.36 -4.61 2.06
C THR A 188 4.82 -4.84 1.64
N PHE A 189 5.24 -4.32 0.49
CA PHE A 189 6.61 -4.35 0.01
C PHE A 189 7.55 -3.59 0.96
N TRP A 190 7.17 -2.37 1.33
CA TRP A 190 7.98 -1.48 2.16
C TRP A 190 8.27 -2.09 3.55
N PHE A 191 7.25 -2.61 4.24
CA PHE A 191 7.43 -3.24 5.54
C PHE A 191 8.22 -4.55 5.46
N ARG A 192 8.00 -5.34 4.40
CA ARG A 192 8.64 -6.63 4.23
C ARG A 192 10.13 -6.52 3.93
N PHE A 193 10.53 -5.53 3.14
CA PHE A 193 11.90 -5.42 2.64
C PHE A 193 12.60 -4.13 3.10
N ILE A 194 12.01 -2.97 2.94
CA ILE A 194 12.69 -1.71 3.26
C ILE A 194 12.77 -1.52 4.78
N TYR A 195 11.65 -1.54 5.46
CA TYR A 195 11.63 -1.36 6.92
C TYR A 195 12.37 -2.46 7.66
N LYS A 196 12.16 -3.71 7.27
CA LYS A 196 12.82 -4.86 7.90
C LYS A 196 14.35 -4.81 7.80
N TYR A 197 14.87 -4.33 6.69
CA TYR A 197 16.30 -4.27 6.41
C TYR A 197 16.85 -2.84 6.44
N SER A 198 16.17 -1.92 7.15
CA SER A 198 16.57 -0.51 7.27
C SER A 198 18.01 -0.35 7.73
N TYR A 199 18.48 -1.17 8.68
CA TYR A 199 19.89 -1.17 9.10
C TYR A 199 20.87 -1.39 7.94
N MET A 200 20.56 -2.33 7.02
CA MET A 200 21.42 -2.57 5.85
C MET A 200 21.39 -1.39 4.88
N LEU A 201 20.25 -0.73 4.75
CA LEU A 201 20.10 0.46 3.92
C LEU A 201 20.82 1.68 4.53
N GLU A 202 20.79 1.82 5.84
CA GLU A 202 21.51 2.90 6.56
C GLU A 202 23.04 2.80 6.41
N ILE A 203 23.58 1.57 6.29
CA ILE A 203 25.01 1.36 6.00
C ILE A 203 25.28 1.20 4.50
N GLU A 204 24.34 1.63 3.65
CA GLU A 204 24.44 1.64 2.18
C GLU A 204 24.68 0.26 1.52
N ASN A 205 24.34 -0.82 2.21
CA ASN A 205 24.47 -2.18 1.67
C ASN A 205 23.29 -2.53 0.76
N TYR A 206 23.08 -1.72 -0.28
CA TYR A 206 21.97 -1.87 -1.25
C TYR A 206 22.03 -3.19 -2.00
N GLY A 207 23.23 -3.67 -2.33
CA GLY A 207 23.43 -4.93 -3.06
C GLY A 207 22.85 -6.13 -2.33
N SER A 208 23.11 -6.25 -1.02
CA SER A 208 22.56 -7.33 -0.21
C SER A 208 21.04 -7.26 -0.09
N VAL A 209 20.47 -6.05 0.05
CA VAL A 209 19.01 -5.88 0.11
C VAL A 209 18.36 -6.29 -1.22
N LYS A 210 18.91 -5.89 -2.37
CA LYS A 210 18.43 -6.32 -3.70
C LYS A 210 18.47 -7.83 -3.86
N MET A 211 19.55 -8.46 -3.42
CA MET A 211 19.71 -9.91 -3.47
C MET A 211 18.64 -10.63 -2.62
N ILE A 212 18.36 -10.12 -1.41
CA ILE A 212 17.31 -10.66 -0.54
C ILE A 212 15.94 -10.51 -1.20
N ILE A 213 15.63 -9.33 -1.77
CA ILE A 213 14.37 -9.10 -2.48
C ILE A 213 14.25 -10.06 -3.66
N GLY A 214 15.28 -10.21 -4.48
CA GLY A 214 15.29 -11.13 -5.63
C GLY A 214 15.00 -12.57 -5.23
N ARG A 215 15.64 -13.06 -4.15
CA ARG A 215 15.42 -14.41 -3.60
C ARG A 215 14.00 -14.62 -3.10
N ASP A 216 13.44 -13.63 -2.38
CA ASP A 216 12.18 -13.78 -1.68
C ASP A 216 10.97 -13.26 -2.51
N TYR A 217 11.24 -12.76 -3.74
CA TYR A 217 10.24 -12.10 -4.58
C TYR A 217 9.08 -13.02 -4.97
N GLU A 218 9.34 -14.26 -5.37
CA GLU A 218 8.29 -15.21 -5.77
C GLU A 218 7.32 -15.48 -4.61
N THR A 219 7.86 -15.71 -3.40
CA THR A 219 7.03 -15.90 -2.20
C THR A 219 6.25 -14.63 -1.87
N PHE A 220 6.85 -13.46 -2.05
CA PHE A 220 6.21 -12.19 -1.79
C PHE A 220 5.07 -11.91 -2.79
N SER A 221 5.33 -12.05 -4.08
CA SER A 221 4.34 -11.80 -5.13
C SER A 221 3.17 -12.79 -5.08
N GLY A 222 3.43 -14.03 -4.67
CA GLY A 222 2.38 -15.05 -4.46
C GLY A 222 1.44 -14.76 -3.29
N LEU A 223 1.82 -13.88 -2.36
CA LEU A 223 0.96 -13.45 -1.25
C LEU A 223 0.05 -12.27 -1.62
N MET A 224 0.21 -11.69 -2.82
CA MET A 224 -0.61 -10.55 -3.24
C MET A 224 -2.07 -10.93 -3.42
N PRO A 225 -2.99 -9.99 -3.14
CA PRO A 225 -4.41 -10.27 -3.28
C PRO A 225 -4.80 -10.80 -4.66
N VAL A 226 -5.69 -11.77 -4.68
CA VAL A 226 -6.23 -12.50 -5.84
C VAL A 226 -6.80 -11.60 -6.96
N SER A 227 -7.04 -10.33 -6.70
CA SER A 227 -7.45 -9.33 -7.71
C SER A 227 -6.53 -9.26 -8.93
N TYR A 228 -5.29 -9.72 -8.78
CA TYR A 228 -4.32 -9.81 -9.88
C TYR A 228 -4.56 -11.04 -10.77
N THR A 229 -5.02 -12.17 -10.23
CA THR A 229 -5.19 -13.43 -10.98
C THR A 229 -6.25 -13.36 -12.07
N HIS A 230 -7.22 -12.43 -11.97
CA HIS A 230 -8.21 -12.19 -13.02
C HIS A 230 -7.67 -11.47 -14.26
N LEU A 231 -6.44 -10.99 -14.26
CA LEU A 231 -5.85 -10.22 -15.36
C LEU A 231 -4.80 -10.98 -16.18
N THR A 232 -4.34 -12.14 -15.70
CA THR A 232 -3.21 -12.86 -16.30
C THR A 232 -3.57 -14.16 -17.01
N LEU A 233 -4.80 -14.62 -16.89
CA LEU A 233 -5.27 -15.75 -17.67
C LEU A 233 -5.96 -15.23 -18.93
N PRO A 234 -5.32 -15.26 -20.12
CA PRO A 234 -6.10 -15.31 -21.33
C PRO A 234 -6.93 -16.60 -21.21
N THR A 235 -8.24 -16.46 -21.13
CA THR A 235 -9.17 -17.59 -21.32
C THR A 235 -8.91 -18.18 -22.70
N LYS A 236 -7.94 -19.09 -22.80
CA LYS A 236 -7.95 -20.10 -23.82
C LYS A 236 -8.96 -21.15 -23.38
N LEU A 237 -10.19 -20.90 -23.71
CA LEU A 237 -11.23 -21.89 -23.86
C LEU A 237 -12.10 -21.42 -25.04
N GLU A 238 -11.53 -21.58 -26.24
CA GLU A 238 -12.29 -21.83 -27.43
C GLU A 238 -11.64 -23.04 -28.07
N VAL A 239 -12.26 -24.17 -27.86
CA VAL A 239 -12.25 -25.35 -28.74
C VAL A 239 -13.67 -25.58 -29.16
#